data_21f695b520bd48d49fd097fea009a8f8
#
_entry.id   21f695b520bd48d49fd097fea009a8f8
#
_cell.length_a   1.000
_cell.length_b   1.000
_cell.length_c   1.000
_cell.angle_alpha   90.00
_cell.angle_beta   90.00
_cell.angle_gamma   90.00
#
_symmetry.space_group_name_H-M   'P 1'
#
loop_
_entity.id
_entity.type
_entity.pdbx_description
1 polymer ?
#
loop_
_entity_poly.entity_id
_entity_poly.type
_entity_poly.pdbx_seq_one_letter_code
_entity_poly.pdbx_strand_id
1 'polypeptide(L)'
;MIKIFFRGLRLALMPFMLIWAKLAMPKGIVRPTDEQRRIDSECAKLALYHFSTCPFCIKVRHEMARLSLPIPLRDAQHVPKHSDDPNHKADLLQGGGKVQTPCLRFEDAQGHVNWLYESNDIIQYLQQRFH
;
A
#
# COMPACT_ATOMS: atom_id res chain seq x y z
N MET A 1 10.23 -35.48 9.43
CA MET A 1 9.30 -35.17 10.51
C MET A 1 9.29 -33.69 10.89
N ILE A 2 10.47 -33.11 11.10
CA ILE A 2 10.56 -31.68 11.48
C ILE A 2 9.95 -30.77 10.39
N LYS A 3 10.15 -31.08 9.12
CA LYS A 3 9.58 -30.30 8.00
C LYS A 3 8.05 -30.32 7.96
N ILE A 4 7.43 -31.44 8.32
CA ILE A 4 5.98 -31.58 8.37
C ILE A 4 5.42 -30.83 9.57
N PHE A 5 6.12 -30.86 10.69
CA PHE A 5 5.75 -30.11 11.90
C PHE A 5 5.76 -28.60 11.64
N PHE A 6 6.81 -28.08 11.03
CA PHE A 6 6.90 -26.66 10.68
C PHE A 6 5.86 -26.25 9.64
N ARG A 7 5.55 -27.13 8.70
CA ARG A 7 4.52 -26.88 7.69
C ARG A 7 3.13 -26.79 8.33
N GLY A 8 2.82 -27.70 9.24
CA GLY A 8 1.57 -27.67 9.99
C GLY A 8 1.48 -26.45 10.91
N LEU A 9 2.56 -26.10 11.58
CA LEU A 9 2.64 -24.93 12.44
C LEU A 9 2.46 -23.64 11.65
N ARG A 10 3.10 -23.54 10.50
CA ARG A 10 2.97 -22.39 9.62
C ARG A 10 1.54 -22.23 9.10
N LEU A 11 0.90 -23.33 8.70
CA LEU A 11 -0.49 -23.30 8.24
C LEU A 11 -1.46 -22.96 9.37
N ALA A 12 -1.17 -23.40 10.60
CA ALA A 12 -2.00 -23.08 11.76
C ALA A 12 -1.85 -21.63 12.21
N LEU A 13 -0.63 -21.06 12.08
CA LEU A 13 -0.35 -19.67 12.47
C LEU A 13 -0.76 -18.65 11.43
N MET A 14 -0.84 -19.04 10.17
CA MET A 14 -1.14 -18.11 9.07
C MET A 14 -2.48 -17.38 9.24
N PRO A 15 -3.62 -18.06 9.50
CA PRO A 15 -4.87 -17.37 9.77
C PRO A 15 -4.81 -16.50 11.03
N PHE A 16 -4.04 -16.92 12.03
CA PHE A 16 -3.85 -16.20 13.28
C PHE A 16 -3.10 -14.88 13.02
N MET A 17 -2.05 -14.92 12.20
CA MET A 17 -1.29 -13.73 11.81
C MET A 17 -2.14 -12.74 11.01
N LEU A 18 -2.98 -13.23 10.10
CA LEU A 18 -3.88 -12.38 9.31
C LEU A 18 -4.93 -11.70 10.18
N ILE A 19 -5.50 -12.42 11.13
CA ILE A 19 -6.47 -11.88 12.09
C ILE A 19 -5.79 -10.84 12.97
N TRP A 20 -4.61 -11.14 13.48
CA TRP A 20 -3.85 -10.25 14.35
C TRP A 20 -3.44 -8.98 13.61
N ALA A 21 -2.97 -9.08 12.36
CA ALA A 21 -2.64 -7.92 11.53
C ALA A 21 -3.85 -7.02 11.31
N LYS A 22 -5.04 -7.61 11.13
CA LYS A 22 -6.28 -6.88 10.96
C LYS A 22 -6.72 -6.20 12.26
N LEU A 23 -6.56 -6.87 13.40
CA LEU A 23 -6.90 -6.33 14.72
C LEU A 23 -5.87 -5.29 15.20
N ALA A 24 -4.61 -5.43 14.76
CA ALA A 24 -3.55 -4.50 15.11
C ALA A 24 -3.54 -3.25 14.21
N MET A 25 -4.44 -3.16 13.23
CA MET A 25 -4.58 -1.98 12.38
C MET A 25 -4.87 -0.76 13.27
N PRO A 26 -4.06 0.30 13.19
CA PRO A 26 -4.26 1.45 14.06
C PRO A 26 -5.55 2.17 13.72
N LYS A 27 -6.20 2.73 14.75
CA LYS A 27 -7.29 3.66 14.51
C LYS A 27 -6.73 4.92 13.87
N GLY A 28 -7.37 5.37 12.78
CA GLY A 28 -6.96 6.58 12.10
C GLY A 28 -7.18 7.81 12.96
N ILE A 29 -6.35 8.82 12.75
CA ILE A 29 -6.58 10.12 13.38
C ILE A 29 -7.90 10.71 12.89
N VAL A 30 -8.61 11.39 13.80
CA VAL A 30 -9.86 12.06 13.49
C VAL A 30 -9.56 13.53 13.21
N ARG A 31 -9.94 13.98 12.04
CA ARG A 31 -9.80 15.37 11.61
C ARG A 31 -11.16 16.03 11.49
N PRO A 32 -11.23 17.38 11.54
CA PRO A 32 -12.46 18.08 11.16
C PRO A 32 -12.90 17.67 9.76
N THR A 33 -14.21 17.62 9.52
CA THR A 33 -14.80 17.13 8.27
C THR A 33 -14.24 17.84 7.05
N ASP A 34 -14.05 19.15 7.10
CA ASP A 34 -13.53 19.94 5.99
C ASP A 34 -12.09 19.57 5.66
N GLU A 35 -11.26 19.40 6.68
CA GLU A 35 -9.86 19.01 6.51
C GLU A 35 -9.74 17.59 5.97
N GLN A 36 -10.53 16.65 6.51
CA GLN A 36 -10.53 15.28 6.02
C GLN A 36 -11.00 15.21 4.56
N ARG A 37 -11.99 16.00 4.18
CA ARG A 37 -12.47 16.06 2.79
C ARG A 37 -11.38 16.54 1.84
N ARG A 38 -10.60 17.54 2.24
CA ARG A 38 -9.46 18.01 1.46
C ARG A 38 -8.40 16.91 1.30
N ILE A 39 -8.09 16.20 2.38
CA ILE A 39 -7.13 15.09 2.38
C ILE A 39 -7.62 13.96 1.50
N ASP A 40 -8.90 13.59 1.59
CA ASP A 40 -9.50 12.56 0.74
C ASP A 40 -9.37 12.91 -0.74
N SER A 41 -9.57 14.17 -1.08
CA SER A 41 -9.43 14.67 -2.45
C SER A 41 -7.98 14.57 -2.94
N GLU A 42 -7.01 14.90 -2.09
CA GLU A 42 -5.60 14.75 -2.42
C GLU A 42 -5.19 13.29 -2.55
N CYS A 43 -5.66 12.44 -1.65
CA CYS A 43 -5.38 11.00 -1.68
C CYS A 43 -5.93 10.32 -2.94
N ALA A 44 -7.04 10.81 -3.48
CA ALA A 44 -7.63 10.27 -4.71
C ALA A 44 -6.69 10.42 -5.92
N LYS A 45 -5.75 11.35 -5.86
CA LYS A 45 -4.76 11.58 -6.92
C LYS A 45 -3.51 10.72 -6.75
N LEU A 46 -3.38 10.02 -5.63
CA LEU A 46 -2.27 9.13 -5.33
C LEU A 46 -2.66 7.69 -5.63
N ALA A 47 -1.68 6.83 -5.75
CA ALA A 47 -1.90 5.39 -5.87
C ALA A 47 -0.74 4.63 -5.25
N LEU A 48 -1.05 3.62 -4.43
CA LEU A 48 -0.05 2.74 -3.85
C LEU A 48 -0.08 1.41 -4.59
N TYR A 49 1.00 1.11 -5.28
CA TYR A 49 1.22 -0.19 -5.91
C TYR A 49 1.79 -1.13 -4.86
N HIS A 50 1.11 -2.24 -4.59
CA HIS A 50 1.46 -3.13 -3.50
C HIS A 50 1.25 -4.60 -3.84
N PHE A 51 1.87 -5.47 -3.05
CA PHE A 51 1.54 -6.88 -2.94
C PHE A 51 0.84 -7.08 -1.60
N SER A 52 -0.32 -7.74 -1.60
CA SER A 52 -1.14 -7.88 -0.39
C SER A 52 -0.41 -8.61 0.76
N THR A 53 0.52 -9.50 0.43
CA THR A 53 1.27 -10.30 1.40
C THR A 53 2.66 -9.76 1.71
N CYS A 54 3.07 -8.66 1.09
CA CYS A 54 4.39 -8.07 1.30
C CYS A 54 4.46 -7.35 2.65
N PRO A 55 5.42 -7.70 3.54
CA PRO A 55 5.53 -7.05 4.86
C PRO A 55 5.77 -5.54 4.77
N PHE A 56 6.56 -5.10 3.80
CA PHE A 56 6.85 -3.69 3.61
C PHE A 56 5.61 -2.93 3.12
N CYS A 57 4.77 -3.57 2.30
CA CYS A 57 3.50 -3.00 1.86
C CYS A 57 2.52 -2.88 3.03
N ILE A 58 2.47 -3.87 3.90
CA ILE A 58 1.65 -3.86 5.11
C ILE A 58 2.06 -2.70 6.00
N LYS A 59 3.35 -2.46 6.16
CA LYS A 59 3.89 -1.35 6.96
C LYS A 59 3.39 -0.01 6.44
N VAL A 60 3.42 0.21 5.13
CA VAL A 60 2.93 1.44 4.50
C VAL A 60 1.42 1.58 4.69
N ARG A 61 0.66 0.50 4.51
CA ARG A 61 -0.80 0.52 4.69
C ARG A 61 -1.20 0.83 6.14
N HIS A 62 -0.42 0.35 7.12
CA HIS A 62 -0.63 0.69 8.53
C HIS A 62 -0.46 2.18 8.76
N GLU A 63 0.57 2.79 8.19
CA GLU A 63 0.79 4.23 8.30
C GLU A 63 -0.33 5.02 7.60
N MET A 64 -0.79 4.56 6.45
CA MET A 64 -1.95 5.16 5.77
C MET A 64 -3.19 5.12 6.66
N ALA A 65 -3.44 3.99 7.32
CA ALA A 65 -4.57 3.85 8.24
C ALA A 65 -4.42 4.77 9.45
N ARG A 66 -3.21 4.87 10.01
CA ARG A 66 -2.92 5.74 11.15
C ARG A 66 -3.17 7.21 10.82
N LEU A 67 -2.81 7.63 9.62
CA LEU A 67 -3.00 9.01 9.17
C LEU A 67 -4.36 9.26 8.52
N SER A 68 -5.22 8.25 8.46
CA SER A 68 -6.56 8.30 7.82
C SER A 68 -6.48 8.75 6.36
N LEU A 69 -5.61 8.08 5.59
CA LEU A 69 -5.36 8.40 4.18
C LEU A 69 -6.01 7.34 3.27
N PRO A 70 -7.13 7.66 2.58
CA PRO A 70 -7.79 6.72 1.67
C PRO A 70 -7.12 6.72 0.29
N ILE A 71 -5.86 6.34 0.23
CA ILE A 71 -5.10 6.24 -1.01
C ILE A 71 -5.53 4.98 -1.76
N PRO A 72 -5.88 5.05 -3.05
CA PRO A 72 -6.21 3.86 -3.83
C PRO A 72 -5.07 2.85 -3.85
N LEU A 73 -5.41 1.58 -3.61
CA LEU A 73 -4.47 0.48 -3.65
C LEU A 73 -4.56 -0.20 -5.01
N ARG A 74 -3.40 -0.47 -5.63
CA ARG A 74 -3.31 -1.17 -6.91
C ARG A 74 -2.46 -2.42 -6.75
N ASP A 75 -3.07 -3.57 -7.02
CA ASP A 75 -2.39 -4.86 -6.93
C ASP A 75 -1.43 -5.01 -8.10
N ALA A 76 -0.13 -5.03 -7.81
CA ALA A 76 0.92 -5.22 -8.81
C ALA A 76 1.43 -6.66 -8.84
N GLN A 77 0.88 -7.56 -8.01
CA GLN A 77 1.30 -8.94 -7.92
C GLN A 77 0.70 -9.80 -9.04
N HIS A 78 -0.57 -9.56 -9.37
CA HIS A 78 -1.31 -10.39 -10.29
C HIS A 78 -1.47 -9.70 -11.65
N VAL A 79 -1.26 -10.48 -12.72
CA VAL A 79 -1.52 -10.03 -14.08
C VAL A 79 -2.98 -10.36 -14.40
N PRO A 80 -3.78 -9.40 -14.91
CA PRO A 80 -5.17 -9.65 -15.24
C PRO A 80 -5.30 -10.68 -16.38
N LYS A 81 -6.37 -11.48 -16.31
CA LYS A 81 -6.65 -12.53 -17.31
C LYS A 81 -7.15 -11.95 -18.64
N HIS A 82 -7.74 -10.77 -18.60
CA HIS A 82 -8.29 -10.09 -19.77
C HIS A 82 -7.47 -8.86 -20.10
N SER A 83 -7.22 -8.65 -21.40
CA SER A 83 -6.42 -7.52 -21.87
C SER A 83 -7.07 -6.16 -21.60
N ASP A 84 -8.40 -6.15 -21.38
CA ASP A 84 -9.14 -4.92 -21.11
C ASP A 84 -9.02 -4.48 -19.66
N ASP A 85 -8.60 -5.37 -18.76
CA ASP A 85 -8.44 -5.06 -17.35
C ASP A 85 -7.12 -4.30 -17.10
N PRO A 86 -7.10 -3.38 -16.10
CA PRO A 86 -5.89 -2.65 -15.77
C PRO A 86 -4.76 -3.60 -15.34
N ASN A 87 -3.59 -3.45 -15.96
CA ASN A 87 -2.40 -4.20 -15.61
C ASN A 87 -1.46 -3.32 -14.81
N HIS A 88 -1.64 -3.31 -13.48
CA HIS A 88 -0.86 -2.46 -12.59
C HIS A 88 0.61 -2.84 -12.53
N LYS A 89 0.93 -4.12 -12.75
CA LYS A 89 2.31 -4.58 -12.81
C LYS A 89 3.04 -3.99 -14.02
N ALA A 90 2.38 -3.96 -15.19
CA ALA A 90 2.93 -3.35 -16.39
C ALA A 90 3.05 -1.83 -16.24
N ASP A 91 2.05 -1.19 -15.64
CA ASP A 91 2.09 0.25 -15.35
C ASP A 91 3.27 0.62 -14.47
N LEU A 92 3.52 -0.18 -13.44
CA LEU A 92 4.64 0.02 -12.52
C LEU A 92 5.98 -0.11 -13.23
N LEU A 93 6.12 -1.10 -14.11
CA LEU A 93 7.34 -1.30 -14.87
C LEU A 93 7.60 -0.16 -15.87
N GLN A 94 6.55 0.27 -16.59
CA GLN A 94 6.67 1.35 -17.57
C GLN A 94 6.92 2.70 -16.92
N GLY A 95 6.19 3.01 -15.85
CA GLY A 95 6.28 4.30 -15.19
C GLY A 95 7.50 4.43 -14.29
N GLY A 96 7.71 3.45 -13.43
CA GLY A 96 8.79 3.48 -12.44
C GLY A 96 10.10 2.87 -12.90
N GLY A 97 10.08 2.08 -13.97
CA GLY A 97 11.26 1.40 -14.51
C GLY A 97 11.57 0.05 -13.87
N LYS A 98 10.89 -0.33 -12.80
CA LYS A 98 11.08 -1.63 -12.15
C LYS A 98 9.81 -2.06 -11.42
N VAL A 99 9.62 -3.37 -11.30
CA VAL A 99 8.52 -3.95 -10.53
C VAL A 99 9.00 -4.23 -9.11
N GLN A 100 8.84 -3.25 -8.24
CA GLN A 100 9.20 -3.35 -6.83
C GLN A 100 8.08 -2.72 -6.00
N THR A 101 7.67 -3.34 -4.93
CA THR A 101 6.63 -2.84 -4.02
C THR A 101 7.17 -2.71 -2.60
N PRO A 102 6.63 -1.82 -1.79
CA PRO A 102 5.61 -0.82 -2.14
C PRO A 102 6.15 0.27 -3.06
N CYS A 103 5.28 0.87 -3.86
CA CYS A 103 5.62 2.02 -4.70
C CYS A 103 4.47 3.02 -4.66
N LEU A 104 4.75 4.25 -4.29
CA LEU A 104 3.77 5.34 -4.29
C LEU A 104 3.89 6.15 -5.57
N ARG A 105 2.80 6.21 -6.33
CA ARG A 105 2.70 7.09 -7.50
C ARG A 105 2.04 8.39 -7.07
N PHE A 106 2.68 9.51 -7.34
CA PHE A 106 2.12 10.82 -7.04
C PHE A 106 2.51 11.83 -8.11
N GLU A 107 1.73 12.89 -8.23
CA GLU A 107 2.02 14.01 -9.11
C GLU A 107 2.53 15.18 -8.29
N ASP A 108 3.57 15.84 -8.79
CA ASP A 108 4.11 17.05 -8.16
C ASP A 108 3.29 18.28 -8.53
N ALA A 109 3.67 19.44 -8.01
CA ALA A 109 2.98 20.70 -8.27
C ALA A 109 2.99 21.11 -9.75
N GLN A 110 3.90 20.54 -10.53
CA GLN A 110 4.04 20.80 -11.98
C GLN A 110 3.32 19.76 -12.83
N GLY A 111 2.64 18.80 -12.20
CA GLY A 111 1.92 17.74 -12.90
C GLY A 111 2.77 16.57 -13.35
N HIS A 112 4.04 16.52 -12.94
CA HIS A 112 4.91 15.39 -13.26
C HIS A 112 4.61 14.20 -12.37
N VAL A 113 4.51 13.01 -12.97
CA VAL A 113 4.29 11.76 -12.25
C VAL A 113 5.60 11.26 -11.65
N ASN A 114 5.60 11.05 -10.34
CA ASN A 114 6.74 10.52 -9.59
C ASN A 114 6.42 9.12 -9.06
N TRP A 115 7.44 8.28 -9.00
CA TRP A 115 7.33 6.91 -8.51
C TRP A 115 8.32 6.74 -7.36
N LEU A 116 7.80 6.66 -6.14
CA LEU A 116 8.62 6.57 -4.94
C LEU A 116 8.64 5.12 -4.45
N TYR A 117 9.80 4.52 -4.50
CA TYR A 117 10.05 3.18 -3.98
C TYR A 117 10.53 3.28 -2.53
N GLU A 118 10.71 2.16 -1.86
CA GLU A 118 11.16 2.03 -0.47
C GLU A 118 10.10 2.46 0.55
N SER A 119 9.71 1.50 1.40
CA SER A 119 8.64 1.70 2.39
C SER A 119 8.91 2.86 3.35
N ASN A 120 10.16 3.01 3.81
CA ASN A 120 10.51 4.07 4.75
C ASN A 120 10.40 5.46 4.12
N ASP A 121 10.80 5.58 2.86
CA ASP A 121 10.71 6.86 2.14
C ASP A 121 9.25 7.23 1.86
N ILE A 122 8.42 6.25 1.53
CA ILE A 122 6.99 6.45 1.33
C ILE A 122 6.34 6.92 2.64
N ILE A 123 6.64 6.26 3.75
CA ILE A 123 6.10 6.61 5.07
C ILE A 123 6.52 8.03 5.44
N GLN A 124 7.77 8.38 5.23
CA GLN A 124 8.28 9.72 5.52
C GLN A 124 7.57 10.78 4.67
N TYR A 125 7.38 10.51 3.38
CA TYR A 125 6.65 11.39 2.47
C TYR A 125 5.21 11.63 2.95
N LEU A 126 4.52 10.56 3.35
CA LEU A 126 3.13 10.65 3.82
C LEU A 126 3.05 11.44 5.13
N GLN A 127 3.99 11.23 6.04
CA GLN A 127 4.05 11.95 7.31
C GLN A 127 4.31 13.44 7.10
N GLN A 128 5.16 13.82 6.16
CA GLN A 128 5.46 15.21 5.85
C GLN A 128 4.32 15.92 5.14
N ARG A 129 3.61 15.20 4.27
CA ARG A 129 2.52 15.78 3.48
C ARG A 129 1.19 15.85 4.25
N PHE A 130 0.91 14.85 5.07
CA PHE A 130 -0.40 14.67 5.71
C PHE A 130 -0.31 14.61 7.24
N HIS A 131 0.46 15.45 7.84
CA HIS A 131 0.57 15.52 9.30
C HIS A 131 -0.57 16.31 9.97
#